data_95a07ae3811d55b35eb1eb0467678288
#
_entry.id   95a07ae3811d55b35eb1eb0467678288
#
_cell.length_a   1.000
_cell.length_b   1.000
_cell.length_c   1.000
_cell.angle_alpha   90.00
_cell.angle_beta   90.00
_cell.angle_gamma   90.00
#
_symmetry.space_group_name_H-M   'P 1'
#
loop_
_entity.id
_entity.type
_entity.pdbx_description
1 polymer ?
#
loop_
_entity_poly.entity_id
_entity_poly.type
_entity_poly.pdbx_seq_one_letter_code
_entity_poly.pdbx_strand_id
1 'polypeptide(L)'
;TLQRIRELKYAKLNELKQLTDIENYYARGVMSRKYNGELEGNAEVSILRGCEYISKEIDSLDAKQIFTVDCMELQKKRDSLGLIQKAGICVICNSLAPAKTDAKDMIIMPVSLPEDISRGENAISEASTMDARETISTVICRSEMDFNDEIKQLSEIAASMGRKTTGAPVLECLLDPGDMPNTDDYIAKIHLNIE
;
A
#
# COMPACT_ATOMS: atom_id res chain seq x y z
N THR A 1 -10.62 -37.13 -10.38
CA THR A 1 -9.28 -37.29 -10.85
C THR A 1 -8.60 -35.91 -10.90
N LEU A 2 -7.60 -35.66 -11.71
CA LEU A 2 -6.77 -34.45 -11.69
C LEU A 2 -7.59 -33.15 -11.87
N GLN A 3 -8.60 -33.17 -12.75
CA GLN A 3 -9.50 -32.04 -12.95
C GLN A 3 -10.30 -31.69 -11.68
N ARG A 4 -10.82 -32.69 -10.97
CA ARG A 4 -11.56 -32.48 -9.71
C ARG A 4 -10.66 -31.95 -8.58
N ILE A 5 -9.38 -32.35 -8.55
CA ILE A 5 -8.40 -31.79 -7.61
C ILE A 5 -8.14 -30.32 -7.94
N ARG A 6 -8.04 -29.95 -9.21
CA ARG A 6 -7.90 -28.55 -9.64
C ARG A 6 -9.10 -27.73 -9.25
N GLU A 7 -10.32 -28.21 -9.50
CA GLU A 7 -11.56 -27.52 -9.11
C GLU A 7 -11.66 -27.31 -7.60
N LEU A 8 -11.28 -28.31 -6.79
CA LEU A 8 -11.23 -28.19 -5.33
C LEU A 8 -10.18 -27.19 -4.85
N LYS A 9 -9.00 -27.18 -5.45
CA LYS A 9 -7.97 -26.16 -5.18
C LYS A 9 -8.49 -24.76 -5.46
N TYR A 10 -9.20 -24.57 -6.58
CA TYR A 10 -9.81 -23.31 -6.94
C TYR A 10 -10.85 -22.84 -5.93
N ALA A 11 -11.75 -23.74 -5.52
CA ALA A 11 -12.77 -23.43 -4.53
C ALA A 11 -12.12 -23.01 -3.21
N LYS A 12 -11.04 -23.72 -2.78
CA LYS A 12 -10.32 -23.40 -1.55
C LYS A 12 -9.54 -22.09 -1.63
N LEU A 13 -8.97 -21.76 -2.78
CA LEU A 13 -8.26 -20.48 -2.98
C LEU A 13 -9.24 -19.30 -2.93
N ASN A 14 -10.43 -19.44 -3.53
CA ASN A 14 -11.48 -18.43 -3.46
C ASN A 14 -12.02 -18.26 -2.02
N GLU A 15 -12.19 -19.37 -1.30
CA GLU A 15 -12.59 -19.34 0.11
C GLU A 15 -11.52 -18.61 0.98
N LEU A 16 -10.24 -18.91 0.77
CA LEU A 16 -9.14 -18.25 1.46
C LEU A 16 -9.10 -16.75 1.15
N LYS A 17 -9.30 -16.36 -0.12
CA LYS A 17 -9.39 -14.96 -0.52
C LYS A 17 -10.52 -14.25 0.22
N GLN A 18 -11.73 -14.83 0.25
CA GLN A 18 -12.86 -14.25 0.97
C GLN A 18 -12.58 -14.09 2.48
N LEU A 19 -11.94 -15.08 3.11
CA LEU A 19 -11.55 -15.01 4.52
C LEU A 19 -10.54 -13.90 4.77
N THR A 20 -9.55 -13.75 3.88
CA THR A 20 -8.55 -12.68 3.99
C THR A 20 -9.18 -11.29 3.80
N ASP A 21 -10.11 -11.14 2.85
CA ASP A 21 -10.84 -9.89 2.65
C ASP A 21 -11.72 -9.55 3.88
N ILE A 22 -12.35 -10.55 4.49
CA ILE A 22 -13.11 -10.39 5.74
C ILE A 22 -12.18 -9.99 6.90
N GLU A 23 -11.04 -10.67 7.06
CA GLU A 23 -10.05 -10.37 8.10
C GLU A 23 -9.55 -8.93 7.98
N ASN A 24 -9.19 -8.50 6.77
CA ASN A 24 -8.77 -7.13 6.48
C ASN A 24 -9.87 -6.12 6.81
N TYR A 25 -11.13 -6.41 6.43
CA TYR A 25 -12.27 -5.55 6.76
C TYR A 25 -12.44 -5.37 8.28
N TYR A 26 -12.38 -6.46 9.05
CA TYR A 26 -12.48 -6.38 10.51
C TYR A 26 -11.28 -5.68 11.15
N ALA A 27 -10.05 -5.92 10.65
CA ALA A 27 -8.85 -5.25 11.13
C ALA A 27 -8.95 -3.74 10.92
N ARG A 28 -9.41 -3.29 9.76
CA ARG A 28 -9.65 -1.87 9.45
C ARG A 28 -10.73 -1.28 10.36
N GLY A 29 -11.85 -1.97 10.56
CA GLY A 29 -12.90 -1.52 11.46
C GLY A 29 -12.48 -1.43 12.94
N VAL A 30 -11.50 -2.23 13.37
CA VAL A 30 -10.88 -2.11 14.70
C VAL A 30 -9.95 -0.91 14.75
N MET A 31 -9.14 -0.68 13.71
CA MET A 31 -8.26 0.49 13.61
C MET A 31 -9.06 1.79 13.58
N SER A 32 -10.11 1.86 12.75
CA SER A 32 -11.01 3.02 12.68
C SER A 32 -11.61 3.40 14.05
N ARG A 33 -12.02 2.40 14.84
CA ARG A 33 -12.57 2.63 16.20
C ARG A 33 -11.53 3.00 17.24
N LYS A 34 -10.28 2.60 17.06
CA LYS A 34 -9.17 2.94 17.96
C LYS A 34 -8.51 4.27 17.61
N TYR A 35 -8.72 4.74 16.38
CA TYR A 35 -8.14 6.00 15.95
C TYR A 35 -8.90 7.16 16.59
N ASN A 36 -8.23 7.88 17.48
CA ASN A 36 -8.73 9.06 18.19
C ASN A 36 -7.74 10.25 18.07
N GLY A 37 -6.91 10.26 17.04
CA GLY A 37 -5.94 11.33 16.79
C GLY A 37 -4.61 11.20 17.57
N GLU A 38 -4.50 10.25 18.50
CA GLU A 38 -3.30 10.08 19.34
C GLU A 38 -2.06 9.57 18.56
N LEU A 39 -2.25 9.01 17.36
CA LEU A 39 -1.16 8.47 16.54
C LEU A 39 -0.62 9.50 15.54
N GLU A 40 -1.32 10.61 15.36
CA GLU A 40 -0.97 11.61 14.37
C GLU A 40 0.27 12.42 14.78
N GLY A 41 1.20 12.63 13.85
CA GLY A 41 2.33 13.54 14.02
C GLY A 41 3.54 12.99 14.76
N ASN A 42 3.50 11.79 15.34
CA ASN A 42 4.66 11.19 15.99
C ASN A 42 5.57 10.52 14.97
N ALA A 43 6.81 11.03 14.84
CA ALA A 43 7.81 10.40 13.98
C ALA A 43 8.45 9.20 14.69
N GLU A 44 8.59 8.09 13.97
CA GLU A 44 9.25 6.89 14.46
C GLU A 44 10.14 6.25 13.38
N VAL A 45 11.22 5.59 13.81
CA VAL A 45 12.01 4.72 12.93
C VAL A 45 11.29 3.37 12.84
N SER A 46 11.03 2.91 11.63
CA SER A 46 10.29 1.68 11.37
C SER A 46 10.86 0.93 10.16
N ILE A 47 10.41 -0.29 9.96
CA ILE A 47 10.74 -1.08 8.77
C ILE A 47 9.53 -1.09 7.83
N LEU A 48 9.67 -0.50 6.65
CA LEU A 48 8.75 -0.75 5.56
C LEU A 48 8.99 -2.17 5.06
N ARG A 49 7.98 -3.02 5.17
CA ARG A 49 8.11 -4.45 4.82
C ARG A 49 8.25 -4.64 3.33
N GLY A 50 9.16 -5.53 2.94
CA GLY A 50 9.24 -5.99 1.56
C GLY A 50 7.99 -6.78 1.17
N CYS A 51 7.60 -6.65 -0.09
CA CYS A 51 6.45 -7.37 -0.62
C CYS A 51 6.54 -7.57 -2.13
N GLU A 52 5.86 -8.58 -2.63
CA GLU A 52 5.47 -8.67 -4.03
C GLU A 52 4.24 -7.79 -4.25
N TYR A 53 4.17 -7.10 -5.37
CA TYR A 53 3.06 -6.19 -5.67
C TYR A 53 2.74 -6.14 -7.16
N ILE A 54 1.51 -5.78 -7.47
CA ILE A 54 1.11 -5.25 -8.77
C ILE A 54 0.97 -3.75 -8.68
N SER A 55 1.19 -3.04 -9.79
CA SER A 55 1.19 -1.59 -9.81
C SER A 55 0.40 -1.02 -10.97
N LYS A 56 0.11 0.27 -10.83
CA LYS A 56 -0.42 1.15 -11.86
C LYS A 56 0.22 2.53 -11.71
N GLU A 57 0.66 3.12 -12.81
CA GLU A 57 1.04 4.54 -12.84
C GLU A 57 -0.19 5.43 -12.66
N ILE A 58 0.00 6.55 -11.95
CA ILE A 58 -1.01 7.57 -11.74
C ILE A 58 -0.49 8.91 -12.21
N ASP A 59 -1.38 9.74 -12.74
CA ASP A 59 -1.02 11.04 -13.31
C ASP A 59 -1.11 12.18 -12.28
N SER A 60 -1.77 11.95 -11.14
CA SER A 60 -1.91 12.92 -10.05
C SER A 60 -2.08 12.26 -8.70
N LEU A 61 -1.63 12.95 -7.65
CA LEU A 61 -1.90 12.58 -6.25
C LEU A 61 -3.26 13.15 -5.84
N ASP A 62 -4.34 12.56 -6.35
CA ASP A 62 -5.72 12.87 -5.98
C ASP A 62 -6.32 11.70 -5.19
N ALA A 63 -6.61 11.92 -3.91
CA ALA A 63 -7.09 10.88 -3.01
C ALA A 63 -8.38 10.23 -3.52
N LYS A 64 -9.34 11.04 -3.99
CA LYS A 64 -10.62 10.53 -4.48
C LYS A 64 -10.44 9.64 -5.70
N GLN A 65 -9.61 10.07 -6.66
CA GLN A 65 -9.32 9.27 -7.85
C GLN A 65 -8.60 7.98 -7.48
N ILE A 66 -7.56 8.07 -6.63
CA ILE A 66 -6.75 6.91 -6.21
C ILE A 66 -7.63 5.87 -5.52
N PHE A 67 -8.42 6.25 -4.51
CA PHE A 67 -9.20 5.29 -3.74
C PHE A 67 -10.45 4.78 -4.46
N THR A 68 -10.97 5.49 -5.45
CA THR A 68 -12.15 5.03 -6.20
C THR A 68 -11.79 4.37 -7.54
N VAL A 69 -11.09 5.09 -8.42
CA VAL A 69 -10.85 4.61 -9.80
C VAL A 69 -9.64 3.71 -9.88
N ASP A 70 -8.47 4.22 -9.41
CA ASP A 70 -7.19 3.53 -9.59
C ASP A 70 -7.11 2.25 -8.76
N CYS A 71 -7.63 2.28 -7.53
CA CYS A 71 -7.72 1.10 -6.67
C CYS A 71 -8.64 0.02 -7.29
N MET A 72 -9.79 0.41 -7.85
CA MET A 72 -10.69 -0.54 -8.53
C MET A 72 -10.05 -1.19 -9.76
N GLU A 73 -9.25 -0.45 -10.52
CA GLU A 73 -8.52 -1.02 -11.66
C GLU A 73 -7.46 -2.03 -11.23
N LEU A 74 -6.70 -1.73 -10.15
CA LEU A 74 -5.79 -2.68 -9.56
C LEU A 74 -6.50 -3.92 -8.99
N GLN A 75 -7.67 -3.75 -8.39
CA GLN A 75 -8.47 -4.89 -7.92
C GLN A 75 -8.90 -5.79 -9.08
N LYS A 76 -9.36 -5.22 -10.19
CA LYS A 76 -9.70 -5.99 -11.41
C LYS A 76 -8.47 -6.72 -11.95
N LYS A 77 -7.30 -6.05 -12.00
CA LYS A 77 -6.04 -6.66 -12.42
C LYS A 77 -5.67 -7.82 -11.49
N ARG A 78 -5.70 -7.62 -10.17
CA ARG A 78 -5.49 -8.67 -9.17
C ARG A 78 -6.39 -9.89 -9.41
N ASP A 79 -7.68 -9.64 -9.60
CA ASP A 79 -8.67 -10.71 -9.78
C ASP A 79 -8.45 -11.49 -11.10
N SER A 80 -8.09 -10.78 -12.17
CA SER A 80 -7.79 -11.42 -13.46
C SER A 80 -6.55 -12.32 -13.41
N LEU A 81 -5.59 -11.97 -12.56
CA LEU A 81 -4.35 -12.73 -12.33
C LEU A 81 -4.52 -13.82 -11.25
N GLY A 82 -5.64 -13.86 -10.54
CA GLY A 82 -5.88 -14.81 -9.45
C GLY A 82 -5.02 -14.57 -8.21
N LEU A 83 -4.56 -13.33 -8.00
CA LEU A 83 -3.71 -12.95 -6.89
C LEU A 83 -4.52 -12.69 -5.62
N ILE A 84 -3.87 -12.80 -4.46
CA ILE A 84 -4.46 -12.50 -3.15
C ILE A 84 -3.81 -11.22 -2.62
N GLN A 85 -4.62 -10.23 -2.26
CA GLN A 85 -4.12 -9.00 -1.61
C GLN A 85 -3.68 -9.32 -0.18
N LYS A 86 -2.47 -8.87 0.19
CA LYS A 86 -1.88 -9.14 1.53
C LYS A 86 -1.97 -7.97 2.50
N ALA A 87 -2.06 -6.75 2.00
CA ALA A 87 -2.05 -5.55 2.82
C ALA A 87 -2.86 -4.43 2.15
N GLY A 88 -2.98 -3.29 2.82
CA GLY A 88 -3.49 -2.06 2.23
C GLY A 88 -2.69 -1.66 0.99
N ILE A 89 -3.27 -0.80 0.17
CA ILE A 89 -2.54 -0.21 -0.96
C ILE A 89 -1.44 0.73 -0.45
N CYS A 90 -0.39 0.90 -1.24
CA CYS A 90 0.59 1.94 -1.03
C CYS A 90 0.68 2.85 -2.26
N VAL A 91 1.09 4.11 -2.04
CA VAL A 91 1.39 5.05 -3.12
C VAL A 91 2.87 5.41 -3.06
N ILE A 92 3.60 5.20 -4.16
CA ILE A 92 4.99 5.64 -4.31
C ILE A 92 4.95 7.01 -4.95
N CYS A 93 5.33 8.04 -4.19
CA CYS A 93 5.24 9.44 -4.59
C CYS A 93 6.55 9.90 -5.24
N ASN A 94 6.82 9.47 -6.48
CA ASN A 94 8.04 9.84 -7.20
C ASN A 94 8.13 11.35 -7.47
N SER A 95 6.99 12.02 -7.66
CA SER A 95 6.90 13.47 -7.82
C SER A 95 7.39 14.25 -6.60
N LEU A 96 7.38 13.64 -5.41
CA LEU A 96 7.83 14.21 -4.15
C LEU A 96 9.23 13.74 -3.73
N ALA A 97 9.93 12.98 -4.59
CA ALA A 97 11.29 12.51 -4.30
C ALA A 97 12.26 13.70 -4.20
N PRO A 98 13.25 13.67 -3.26
CA PRO A 98 14.25 14.72 -3.13
C PRO A 98 15.08 14.95 -4.41
N ALA A 99 15.37 13.89 -5.13
CA ALA A 99 15.98 13.93 -6.45
C ALA A 99 14.87 13.87 -7.51
N LYS A 100 14.75 14.92 -8.31
CA LYS A 100 13.80 14.92 -9.43
C LYS A 100 14.06 13.74 -10.35
N THR A 101 13.03 12.96 -10.59
CA THR A 101 13.03 11.84 -11.52
C THR A 101 11.91 12.04 -12.54
N ASP A 102 12.05 11.46 -13.73
CA ASP A 102 10.97 11.41 -14.72
C ASP A 102 9.98 10.26 -14.42
N ALA A 103 10.19 9.53 -13.31
CA ALA A 103 9.33 8.46 -12.91
C ALA A 103 7.98 9.03 -12.42
N LYS A 104 6.89 8.44 -12.90
CA LYS A 104 5.53 8.77 -12.47
C LYS A 104 5.27 8.23 -11.06
N ASP A 105 4.32 8.86 -10.40
CA ASP A 105 3.74 8.31 -9.18
C ASP A 105 3.06 6.98 -9.47
N MET A 106 3.05 6.09 -8.49
CA MET A 106 2.48 4.74 -8.67
C MET A 106 1.62 4.35 -7.47
N ILE A 107 0.46 3.79 -7.75
CA ILE A 107 -0.27 3.01 -6.76
C ILE A 107 0.19 1.55 -6.85
N ILE A 108 0.47 0.93 -5.72
CA ILE A 108 0.86 -0.47 -5.61
C ILE A 108 -0.10 -1.22 -4.69
N MET A 109 -0.36 -2.46 -5.04
CA MET A 109 -1.16 -3.38 -4.24
C MET A 109 -0.29 -4.57 -3.84
N PRO A 110 0.10 -4.71 -2.56
CA PRO A 110 0.81 -5.88 -2.09
C PRO A 110 -0.01 -7.16 -2.30
N VAL A 111 0.61 -8.16 -2.90
CA VAL A 111 -0.07 -9.40 -3.29
C VAL A 111 0.74 -10.63 -2.89
N SER A 112 0.07 -11.77 -2.91
CA SER A 112 0.67 -13.10 -2.84
C SER A 112 0.56 -13.76 -4.20
N LEU A 113 1.67 -14.28 -4.70
CA LEU A 113 1.67 -15.11 -5.89
C LEU A 113 1.00 -16.45 -5.60
N PRO A 114 0.24 -17.00 -6.56
CA PRO A 114 -0.32 -18.33 -6.42
C PRO A 114 0.79 -19.39 -6.43
N GLU A 115 0.69 -20.38 -5.55
CA GLU A 115 1.64 -21.50 -5.48
C GLU A 115 1.55 -22.43 -6.71
N ASP A 116 0.54 -22.29 -7.55
CA ASP A 116 0.31 -23.15 -8.72
C ASP A 116 0.97 -22.54 -9.98
N ILE A 117 2.08 -23.17 -10.38
CA ILE A 117 2.97 -22.73 -11.47
C ILE A 117 2.22 -22.56 -12.82
N SER A 118 1.16 -23.30 -13.07
CA SER A 118 0.44 -23.24 -14.36
C SER A 118 -0.34 -21.93 -14.61
N ARG A 119 -0.54 -21.11 -13.58
CA ARG A 119 -1.08 -19.75 -13.64
C ARG A 119 -0.04 -18.68 -13.29
N GLY A 120 1.09 -19.10 -12.74
CA GLY A 120 2.12 -18.25 -12.23
C GLY A 120 2.88 -17.48 -13.29
N GLU A 121 3.02 -18.00 -14.51
CA GLU A 121 3.85 -17.36 -15.53
C GLU A 121 3.35 -15.95 -15.87
N ASN A 122 2.07 -15.75 -16.10
CA ASN A 122 1.51 -14.42 -16.36
C ASN A 122 1.48 -13.55 -15.09
N ALA A 123 1.18 -14.14 -13.92
CA ALA A 123 1.16 -13.42 -12.65
C ALA A 123 2.58 -13.00 -12.21
N ILE A 124 3.58 -13.85 -12.41
CA ILE A 124 4.98 -13.57 -12.12
C ILE A 124 5.51 -12.45 -13.01
N SER A 125 5.15 -12.42 -14.30
CA SER A 125 5.58 -11.38 -15.23
C SER A 125 4.98 -9.99 -14.92
N GLU A 126 3.83 -9.94 -14.26
CA GLU A 126 3.10 -8.71 -13.93
C GLU A 126 3.36 -8.20 -12.50
N ALA A 127 3.98 -9.04 -11.66
CA ALA A 127 4.33 -8.66 -10.30
C ALA A 127 5.77 -8.15 -10.24
N SER A 128 5.97 -7.14 -9.40
CA SER A 128 7.27 -6.61 -9.04
C SER A 128 7.54 -6.86 -7.56
N THR A 129 8.79 -6.69 -7.14
CA THR A 129 9.21 -6.89 -5.74
C THR A 129 9.73 -5.57 -5.17
N MET A 130 9.32 -5.26 -3.96
CA MET A 130 9.87 -4.20 -3.15
C MET A 130 10.61 -4.81 -1.97
N ASP A 131 11.88 -4.43 -1.79
CA ASP A 131 12.68 -4.89 -0.66
C ASP A 131 12.27 -4.20 0.64
N ALA A 132 12.47 -4.91 1.76
CA ALA A 132 12.33 -4.30 3.07
C ALA A 132 13.42 -3.24 3.29
N ARG A 133 13.03 -2.10 3.89
CA ARG A 133 13.96 -1.00 4.12
C ARG A 133 13.64 -0.26 5.41
N GLU A 134 14.67 0.29 6.04
CA GLU A 134 14.52 1.15 7.21
C GLU A 134 14.00 2.52 6.78
N THR A 135 13.02 3.02 7.50
CA THR A 135 12.35 4.28 7.19
C THR A 135 12.15 5.09 8.46
N ILE A 136 12.09 6.41 8.31
CA ILE A 136 11.44 7.28 9.29
C ILE A 136 10.01 7.52 8.80
N SER A 137 9.05 7.46 9.70
CA SER A 137 7.64 7.46 9.32
C SER A 137 6.76 8.20 10.33
N THR A 138 5.63 8.69 9.86
CA THR A 138 4.57 9.27 10.70
C THR A 138 3.19 8.88 10.17
N VAL A 139 2.19 8.86 11.06
CA VAL A 139 0.80 8.63 10.68
C VAL A 139 0.11 9.97 10.45
N ILE A 140 -0.72 10.02 9.42
CA ILE A 140 -1.53 11.18 9.04
C ILE A 140 -3.00 10.79 8.87
N CYS A 141 -3.88 11.77 9.09
CA CYS A 141 -5.30 11.69 8.77
C CYS A 141 -5.69 12.90 7.94
N ARG A 142 -6.09 12.71 6.68
CA ARG A 142 -6.36 13.81 5.73
C ARG A 142 -7.33 13.41 4.63
N SER A 143 -7.93 14.43 4.01
CA SER A 143 -8.69 14.29 2.75
C SER A 143 -7.86 14.57 1.50
N GLU A 144 -6.75 15.33 1.63
CA GLU A 144 -5.89 15.74 0.52
C GLU A 144 -4.53 15.01 0.58
N MET A 145 -3.91 14.81 -0.58
CA MET A 145 -2.58 14.17 -0.71
C MET A 145 -1.46 15.21 -0.84
N ASP A 146 -1.42 16.19 0.05
CA ASP A 146 -0.29 17.10 0.20
C ASP A 146 0.49 16.76 1.48
N PHE A 147 1.74 16.31 1.34
CA PHE A 147 2.61 15.81 2.41
C PHE A 147 3.92 16.57 2.51
N ASN A 148 4.05 17.71 1.85
CA ASN A 148 5.32 18.44 1.78
C ASN A 148 5.85 18.83 3.16
N ASP A 149 4.97 19.23 4.07
CA ASP A 149 5.35 19.62 5.44
C ASP A 149 5.83 18.41 6.25
N GLU A 150 5.14 17.26 6.16
CA GLU A 150 5.53 16.03 6.85
C GLU A 150 6.84 15.47 6.30
N ILE A 151 7.02 15.48 4.98
CA ILE A 151 8.27 15.06 4.33
C ILE A 151 9.43 15.92 4.83
N LYS A 152 9.24 17.23 4.91
CA LYS A 152 10.24 18.16 5.42
C LYS A 152 10.56 17.88 6.88
N GLN A 153 9.53 17.77 7.73
CA GLN A 153 9.69 17.49 9.16
C GLN A 153 10.42 16.15 9.41
N LEU A 154 10.01 15.08 8.72
CA LEU A 154 10.66 13.79 8.84
C LEU A 154 12.12 13.84 8.37
N SER A 155 12.42 14.60 7.30
CA SER A 155 13.79 14.78 6.82
C SER A 155 14.65 15.53 7.81
N GLU A 156 14.12 16.56 8.48
CA GLU A 156 14.82 17.30 9.54
C GLU A 156 15.09 16.41 10.76
N ILE A 157 14.13 15.58 11.16
CA ILE A 157 14.30 14.61 12.26
C ILE A 157 15.38 13.58 11.89
N ALA A 158 15.34 13.01 10.69
CA ALA A 158 16.36 12.07 10.20
C ALA A 158 17.76 12.73 10.25
N ALA A 159 17.87 13.96 9.77
CA ALA A 159 19.13 14.71 9.80
C ALA A 159 19.64 14.94 11.24
N SER A 160 18.75 15.22 12.21
CA SER A 160 19.11 15.34 13.62
C SER A 160 19.67 14.05 14.23
N MET A 161 19.29 12.89 13.64
CA MET A 161 19.80 11.56 13.99
C MET A 161 21.08 11.19 13.23
N GLY A 162 21.62 12.10 12.40
CA GLY A 162 22.77 11.82 11.55
C GLY A 162 22.46 10.95 10.33
N ARG A 163 21.19 10.83 9.95
CA ARG A 163 20.71 10.01 8.83
C ARG A 163 20.28 10.90 7.66
N LYS A 164 20.31 10.35 6.46
CA LYS A 164 19.87 11.03 5.25
C LYS A 164 18.65 10.34 4.69
N THR A 165 17.65 11.12 4.29
CA THR A 165 16.48 10.59 3.57
C THR A 165 16.79 10.42 2.09
N THR A 166 16.34 9.30 1.50
CA THR A 166 16.62 8.93 0.09
C THR A 166 15.38 8.37 -0.59
N GLY A 167 15.35 8.48 -1.92
CA GLY A 167 14.29 7.91 -2.75
C GLY A 167 12.94 8.62 -2.62
N ALA A 168 11.93 8.02 -3.23
CA ALA A 168 10.56 8.51 -3.18
C ALA A 168 9.87 8.17 -1.85
N PRO A 169 9.07 9.08 -1.29
CA PRO A 169 8.19 8.77 -0.16
C PRO A 169 7.21 7.65 -0.53
N VAL A 170 6.91 6.78 0.44
CA VAL A 170 5.88 5.75 0.30
C VAL A 170 4.77 6.03 1.29
N LEU A 171 3.55 6.15 0.78
CA LEU A 171 2.35 6.30 1.56
C LEU A 171 1.69 4.92 1.71
N GLU A 172 1.72 4.34 2.90
CA GLU A 172 1.02 3.09 3.23
C GLU A 172 -0.38 3.44 3.72
N CYS A 173 -1.41 3.11 2.93
CA CYS A 173 -2.80 3.37 3.30
C CYS A 173 -3.25 2.37 4.37
N LEU A 174 -3.54 2.87 5.57
CA LEU A 174 -4.05 2.09 6.69
C LEU A 174 -5.57 1.98 6.66
N LEU A 175 -6.25 3.11 6.36
CA LEU A 175 -7.71 3.19 6.19
C LEU A 175 -8.00 4.11 5.01
N ASP A 176 -8.83 3.65 4.08
CA ASP A 176 -9.32 4.48 2.99
C ASP A 176 -10.58 5.28 3.39
N PRO A 177 -11.02 6.27 2.60
CA PRO A 177 -12.20 7.06 2.93
C PRO A 177 -13.49 6.24 3.12
N GLY A 178 -13.59 5.07 2.48
CA GLY A 178 -14.74 4.17 2.64
C GLY A 178 -14.78 3.46 4.00
N ASP A 179 -13.63 3.36 4.68
CA ASP A 179 -13.49 2.76 6.01
C ASP A 179 -13.73 3.79 7.14
N MET A 180 -13.74 5.10 6.82
CA MET A 180 -13.86 6.18 7.79
C MET A 180 -15.32 6.61 7.98
N PRO A 181 -15.81 6.69 9.22
CA PRO A 181 -17.20 7.12 9.46
C PRO A 181 -17.37 8.63 9.22
N ASN A 182 -18.25 8.99 8.29
CA ASN A 182 -18.70 10.36 8.05
C ASN A 182 -17.63 11.38 7.61
N THR A 183 -16.56 10.95 6.95
CA THR A 183 -15.50 11.83 6.45
C THR A 183 -14.95 11.30 5.13
N ASP A 184 -14.43 12.21 4.30
CA ASP A 184 -13.65 11.87 3.11
C ASP A 184 -12.16 11.68 3.42
N ASP A 185 -11.78 11.69 4.72
CA ASP A 185 -10.41 11.50 5.16
C ASP A 185 -9.96 10.05 4.98
N TYR A 186 -8.67 9.87 4.85
CA TYR A 186 -8.00 8.58 4.91
C TYR A 186 -6.92 8.63 5.99
N ILE A 187 -6.56 7.46 6.52
CA ILE A 187 -5.43 7.32 7.44
C ILE A 187 -4.33 6.59 6.71
N ALA A 188 -3.15 7.19 6.70
CA ALA A 188 -1.98 6.60 6.08
C ALA A 188 -0.72 6.81 6.92
N LYS A 189 0.29 6.00 6.66
CA LYS A 189 1.63 6.14 7.20
C LYS A 189 2.57 6.56 6.09
N ILE A 190 3.21 7.71 6.26
CA ILE A 190 4.24 8.19 5.33
C ILE A 190 5.58 7.58 5.76
N HIS A 191 6.30 7.00 4.82
CA HIS A 191 7.61 6.42 4.99
C HIS A 191 8.64 7.16 4.15
N LEU A 192 9.72 7.64 4.74
CA LEU A 192 10.93 8.10 4.07
C LEU A 192 12.07 7.13 4.34
N ASN A 193 12.72 6.63 3.29
CA ASN A 193 13.88 5.77 3.46
C ASN A 193 15.02 6.55 4.11
N ILE A 194 15.75 5.92 5.03
CA ILE A 194 16.89 6.52 5.73
C ILE A 194 18.14 5.66 5.57
N GLU A 195 19.28 6.34 5.37
CA GLU A 195 20.64 5.77 5.24
C GLU A 195 21.60 6.36 6.26
#